data_b52a6d15f4863e089e8e9b76f07f3790
#
_entry.id   b52a6d15f4863e089e8e9b76f07f3790
#
_cell.length_a   1.000
_cell.length_b   1.000
_cell.length_c   1.000
_cell.angle_alpha   90.00
_cell.angle_beta   90.00
_cell.angle_gamma   90.00
#
_symmetry.space_group_name_H-M   'P 1'
#
loop_
_entity.id
_entity.type
_entity.pdbx_description
1 polymer ?
#
loop_
_entity_poly.entity_id
_entity_poly.type
_entity_poly.pdbx_seq_one_letter_code
_entity_poly.pdbx_strand_id
1 'polypeptide(L)'
;MTLVDDPAVRTVPYRWTVRVVVQLAVLSVAAYMYAVAEMAPIGAMPAIASDLHVGEARVGMLTAAYAFISIVATLPLVRWTARWPKRRVFVLTLACLTVAQALSALAPGLGWLAASRVLCAVTHGLMWSIIVPIGARLVPATHTARATTAVYVGSSAALIVGNPLTSSMSQAWGWRPTVAVMAVAAGAITLLARAVLPAMVVSAAGAAATATRKPLPYRNLRLLTLCALTLIGVTAHFVSYTFIVPIIRDIVGIGGAKEAWVLVGYGIAGLVTLALLARAMDQRVRAAVAGSLGILCLAFWTLSAMSMVGAGPVGTVLGVGAIVVWGASAAGLPPMLQSAAIRTSPDEAEHASALYVTAFQVGILSGSVAGGLVYENAGAAAVVATTAVLFAVTLVGVLARGDAFRSEPTAPAVLQTPQPVLTSHVMASPAMTHQVVSAGSPGVGYEEAGLPRRSSFPRAMINT
;
A
#
# COMPACT_ATOMS: atom_id res chain seq x y z
N MET A 1 -18.70 1.10 -48.62
CA MET A 1 -18.18 0.06 -47.73
C MET A 1 -18.56 0.52 -46.34
N THR A 2 -19.76 0.17 -45.93
CA THR A 2 -20.45 0.59 -44.71
C THR A 2 -19.91 -0.24 -43.56
N LEU A 3 -19.27 0.46 -42.59
CA LEU A 3 -18.91 -0.13 -41.30
C LEU A 3 -20.20 -0.45 -40.56
N VAL A 4 -20.45 -1.74 -40.36
CA VAL A 4 -21.52 -2.23 -39.53
C VAL A 4 -21.11 -1.92 -38.07
N ASP A 5 -21.81 -0.97 -37.45
CA ASP A 5 -21.82 -0.77 -36.02
C ASP A 5 -22.31 -2.06 -35.36
N ASP A 6 -21.42 -2.77 -34.64
CA ASP A 6 -21.79 -3.93 -33.85
C ASP A 6 -22.28 -3.44 -32.48
N PRO A 7 -23.60 -3.51 -32.18
CA PRO A 7 -24.18 -2.93 -30.98
C PRO A 7 -24.09 -3.81 -29.71
N ALA A 8 -23.19 -4.80 -29.63
CA ALA A 8 -23.31 -5.84 -28.62
C ALA A 8 -22.08 -6.14 -27.76
N VAL A 9 -21.21 -5.17 -27.49
CA VAL A 9 -20.37 -5.28 -26.29
C VAL A 9 -21.00 -4.42 -25.20
N ARG A 10 -22.17 -4.82 -24.71
CA ARG A 10 -22.65 -4.34 -23.42
C ARG A 10 -21.66 -4.82 -22.38
N THR A 11 -20.75 -3.94 -21.95
CA THR A 11 -19.92 -4.17 -20.78
C THR A 11 -20.85 -4.32 -19.58
N VAL A 12 -21.15 -5.57 -19.20
CA VAL A 12 -21.91 -5.86 -17.99
C VAL A 12 -21.13 -5.21 -16.83
N PRO A 13 -21.73 -4.27 -16.08
CA PRO A 13 -21.04 -3.62 -15.00
C PRO A 13 -20.61 -4.67 -13.99
N TYR A 14 -19.29 -4.78 -13.73
CA TYR A 14 -18.75 -5.71 -12.74
C TYR A 14 -19.34 -5.37 -11.37
N ARG A 15 -20.11 -6.30 -10.81
CA ARG A 15 -20.65 -6.20 -9.46
C ARG A 15 -19.71 -6.92 -8.49
N TRP A 16 -19.30 -6.26 -7.46
CA TRP A 16 -18.51 -6.88 -6.41
C TRP A 16 -19.34 -7.96 -5.72
N THR A 17 -18.82 -9.17 -5.69
CA THR A 17 -19.44 -10.26 -4.94
C THR A 17 -19.22 -10.04 -3.43
N VAL A 18 -20.10 -10.57 -2.59
CA VAL A 18 -19.95 -10.52 -1.13
C VAL A 18 -18.56 -11.02 -0.71
N ARG A 19 -18.05 -12.06 -1.37
CA ARG A 19 -16.72 -12.59 -1.12
C ARG A 19 -15.61 -11.56 -1.33
N VAL A 20 -15.65 -10.82 -2.45
CA VAL A 20 -14.66 -9.77 -2.75
C VAL A 20 -14.76 -8.63 -1.73
N VAL A 21 -15.99 -8.23 -1.37
CA VAL A 21 -16.20 -7.19 -0.35
C VAL A 21 -15.61 -7.60 0.99
N VAL A 22 -15.86 -8.83 1.45
CA VAL A 22 -15.29 -9.37 2.70
C VAL A 22 -13.77 -9.42 2.64
N GLN A 23 -13.19 -9.84 1.51
CA GLN A 23 -11.74 -9.88 1.33
C GLN A 23 -11.12 -8.48 1.39
N LEU A 24 -11.72 -7.48 0.74
CA LEU A 24 -11.25 -6.09 0.81
C LEU A 24 -11.45 -5.50 2.21
N ALA A 25 -12.55 -5.83 2.90
CA ALA A 25 -12.77 -5.42 4.29
C ALA A 25 -11.69 -5.98 5.23
N VAL A 26 -11.28 -7.24 5.04
CA VAL A 26 -10.18 -7.85 5.81
C VAL A 26 -8.86 -7.09 5.56
N LEU A 27 -8.57 -6.72 4.32
CA LEU A 27 -7.38 -5.91 4.00
C LEU A 27 -7.48 -4.51 4.62
N SER A 28 -8.65 -3.88 4.57
CA SER A 28 -8.91 -2.57 5.18
C SER A 28 -8.70 -2.59 6.71
N VAL A 29 -9.26 -3.60 7.40
CA VAL A 29 -9.06 -3.77 8.85
C VAL A 29 -7.60 -4.08 9.19
N ALA A 30 -6.89 -4.85 8.36
CA ALA A 30 -5.46 -5.07 8.53
C ALA A 30 -4.66 -3.77 8.41
N ALA A 31 -4.98 -2.91 7.41
CA ALA A 31 -4.38 -1.59 7.25
C ALA A 31 -4.67 -0.69 8.48
N TYR A 32 -5.91 -0.72 9.00
CA TYR A 32 -6.29 -0.06 10.24
C TYR A 32 -5.41 -0.50 11.41
N MET A 33 -5.26 -1.82 11.61
CA MET A 33 -4.47 -2.38 12.72
C MET A 33 -3.00 -1.97 12.65
N TYR A 34 -2.40 -1.97 11.46
CA TYR A 34 -1.02 -1.52 11.28
C TYR A 34 -0.86 -0.02 11.56
N ALA A 35 -1.78 0.82 11.06
CA ALA A 35 -1.74 2.25 11.28
C ALA A 35 -1.95 2.61 12.76
N VAL A 36 -2.90 1.97 13.46
CA VAL A 36 -3.09 2.16 14.90
C VAL A 36 -1.85 1.68 15.68
N ALA A 37 -1.30 0.52 15.32
CA ALA A 37 -0.11 -0.01 15.98
C ALA A 37 1.11 0.91 15.81
N GLU A 38 1.30 1.51 14.62
CA GLU A 38 2.35 2.49 14.36
C GLU A 38 2.22 3.71 15.28
N MET A 39 1.01 4.25 15.41
CA MET A 39 0.72 5.47 16.17
C MET A 39 0.46 5.23 17.66
N ALA A 40 0.34 3.99 18.11
CA ALA A 40 0.02 3.64 19.49
C ALA A 40 0.93 4.31 20.54
N PRO A 41 2.27 4.42 20.37
CA PRO A 41 3.11 5.13 21.33
C PRO A 41 2.78 6.62 21.45
N ILE A 42 2.30 7.25 20.38
CA ILE A 42 1.89 8.66 20.40
C ILE A 42 0.58 8.81 21.17
N GLY A 43 -0.41 7.96 20.86
CA GLY A 43 -1.71 7.98 21.54
C GLY A 43 -1.62 7.64 23.04
N ALA A 44 -0.67 6.79 23.43
CA ALA A 44 -0.47 6.36 24.81
C ALA A 44 0.74 7.02 25.49
N MET A 45 1.36 8.05 24.88
CA MET A 45 2.64 8.63 25.28
C MET A 45 2.71 9.02 26.77
N PRO A 46 1.75 9.79 27.33
CA PRO A 46 1.79 10.16 28.73
C PRO A 46 1.73 8.95 29.68
N ALA A 47 0.88 7.97 29.33
CA ALA A 47 0.72 6.76 30.14
C ALA A 47 1.98 5.87 30.11
N ILE A 48 2.64 5.74 28.96
CA ILE A 48 3.91 5.01 28.81
C ILE A 48 5.03 5.73 29.56
N ALA A 49 5.14 7.05 29.39
CA ALA A 49 6.19 7.87 30.01
C ALA A 49 6.11 7.80 31.55
N SER A 50 4.91 7.96 32.11
CA SER A 50 4.65 7.86 33.53
C SER A 50 4.95 6.49 34.11
N ASP A 51 4.47 5.42 33.50
CA ASP A 51 4.59 4.04 33.99
C ASP A 51 6.04 3.50 33.88
N LEU A 52 6.76 3.87 32.82
CA LEU A 52 8.17 3.46 32.64
C LEU A 52 9.17 4.44 33.23
N HIS A 53 8.72 5.52 33.91
CA HIS A 53 9.55 6.57 34.49
C HIS A 53 10.56 7.17 33.49
N VAL A 54 10.12 7.46 32.26
CA VAL A 54 10.93 8.06 31.19
C VAL A 54 10.31 9.35 30.69
N GLY A 55 11.12 10.21 30.08
CA GLY A 55 10.59 11.43 29.44
C GLY A 55 9.78 11.11 28.19
N GLU A 56 8.74 11.91 27.91
CA GLU A 56 7.89 11.76 26.70
C GLU A 56 8.70 11.80 25.40
N ALA A 57 9.76 12.61 25.36
CA ALA A 57 10.67 12.66 24.20
C ALA A 57 11.29 11.29 23.88
N ARG A 58 11.65 10.49 24.89
CA ARG A 58 12.17 9.12 24.68
C ARG A 58 11.10 8.18 24.13
N VAL A 59 9.85 8.35 24.52
CA VAL A 59 8.72 7.59 23.95
C VAL A 59 8.50 8.02 22.50
N GLY A 60 8.58 9.32 22.20
CA GLY A 60 8.47 9.87 20.85
C GLY A 60 9.56 9.33 19.90
N MET A 61 10.79 9.13 20.39
CA MET A 61 11.88 8.54 19.61
C MET A 61 11.57 7.12 19.09
N LEU A 62 10.67 6.38 19.73
CA LEU A 62 10.24 5.06 19.26
C LEU A 62 9.57 5.15 17.88
N THR A 63 8.84 6.23 17.60
CA THR A 63 8.18 6.44 16.30
C THR A 63 9.19 6.78 15.22
N ALA A 64 10.18 7.63 15.50
CA ALA A 64 11.25 7.93 14.56
C ALA A 64 12.10 6.68 14.23
N ALA A 65 12.48 5.91 15.26
CA ALA A 65 13.19 4.65 15.09
C ALA A 65 12.38 3.63 14.27
N TYR A 66 11.07 3.55 14.51
CA TYR A 66 10.16 2.71 13.75
C TYR A 66 10.16 3.06 12.25
N ALA A 67 10.02 4.34 11.90
CA ALA A 67 10.03 4.81 10.52
C ALA A 67 11.38 4.49 9.85
N PHE A 68 12.50 4.76 10.52
CA PHE A 68 13.83 4.45 10.01
C PHE A 68 14.02 2.97 9.72
N ILE A 69 13.66 2.10 10.66
CA ILE A 69 13.76 0.64 10.50
C ILE A 69 12.88 0.17 9.34
N SER A 70 11.67 0.70 9.23
CA SER A 70 10.76 0.39 8.13
C SER A 70 11.36 0.75 6.76
N ILE A 71 11.98 1.93 6.63
CA ILE A 71 12.66 2.34 5.39
C ILE A 71 13.74 1.33 5.00
N VAL A 72 14.63 1.00 5.93
CA VAL A 72 15.77 0.10 5.66
C VAL A 72 15.32 -1.32 5.35
N ALA A 73 14.30 -1.83 6.05
CA ALA A 73 13.85 -3.21 5.93
C ALA A 73 12.96 -3.48 4.71
N THR A 74 12.23 -2.50 4.20
CA THR A 74 11.18 -2.70 3.19
C THR A 74 11.71 -3.37 1.92
N LEU A 75 12.69 -2.77 1.25
CA LEU A 75 13.19 -3.28 -0.02
C LEU A 75 13.87 -4.65 0.09
N PRO A 76 14.76 -4.91 1.07
CA PRO A 76 15.34 -6.24 1.27
C PRO A 76 14.28 -7.32 1.51
N LEU A 77 13.28 -7.04 2.37
CA LEU A 77 12.24 -8.00 2.68
C LEU A 77 11.34 -8.31 1.48
N VAL A 78 10.95 -7.29 0.71
CA VAL A 78 10.14 -7.49 -0.51
C VAL A 78 10.89 -8.36 -1.51
N ARG A 79 12.20 -8.15 -1.69
CA ARG A 79 13.03 -9.00 -2.57
C ARG A 79 13.13 -10.43 -2.07
N TRP A 80 13.39 -10.61 -0.78
CA TRP A 80 13.52 -11.93 -0.16
C TRP A 80 12.22 -12.74 -0.27
N THR A 81 11.07 -12.09 -0.02
CA THR A 81 9.75 -12.72 -0.04
C THR A 81 9.10 -12.75 -1.43
N ALA A 82 9.77 -12.24 -2.48
CA ALA A 82 9.21 -12.09 -3.83
C ALA A 82 8.64 -13.40 -4.40
N ARG A 83 9.29 -14.54 -4.11
CA ARG A 83 8.89 -15.89 -4.58
C ARG A 83 7.89 -16.59 -3.66
N TRP A 84 7.54 -16.00 -2.53
CA TRP A 84 6.65 -16.64 -1.57
C TRP A 84 5.18 -16.42 -1.96
N PRO A 85 4.27 -17.36 -1.63
CA PRO A 85 2.83 -17.16 -1.82
C PRO A 85 2.35 -15.92 -1.07
N LYS A 86 1.71 -14.96 -1.75
CA LYS A 86 1.41 -13.64 -1.20
C LYS A 86 0.50 -13.68 0.02
N ARG A 87 -0.47 -14.62 0.05
CA ARG A 87 -1.26 -14.90 1.25
C ARG A 87 -0.38 -15.28 2.44
N ARG A 88 0.64 -16.14 2.24
CA ARG A 88 1.55 -16.57 3.32
C ARG A 88 2.35 -15.38 3.85
N VAL A 89 2.91 -14.56 2.95
CA VAL A 89 3.66 -13.36 3.34
C VAL A 89 2.76 -12.41 4.13
N PHE A 90 1.56 -12.12 3.65
CA PHE A 90 0.61 -11.22 4.32
C PHE A 90 0.19 -11.73 5.70
N VAL A 91 -0.15 -13.01 5.82
CA VAL A 91 -0.50 -13.63 7.11
C VAL A 91 0.70 -13.60 8.08
N LEU A 92 1.93 -13.80 7.59
CA LEU A 92 3.15 -13.69 8.40
C LEU A 92 3.36 -12.27 8.91
N THR A 93 3.16 -11.23 8.08
CA THR A 93 3.29 -9.85 8.56
C THR A 93 2.28 -9.54 9.67
N LEU A 94 1.03 -10.01 9.53
CA LEU A 94 0.00 -9.85 10.56
C LEU A 94 0.33 -10.66 11.84
N ALA A 95 0.86 -11.86 11.70
CA ALA A 95 1.33 -12.65 12.84
C ALA A 95 2.49 -11.96 13.58
N CYS A 96 3.45 -11.39 12.84
CA CYS A 96 4.51 -10.58 13.42
C CYS A 96 3.96 -9.33 14.16
N LEU A 97 2.96 -8.65 13.59
CA LEU A 97 2.24 -7.57 14.26
C LEU A 97 1.62 -8.05 15.57
N THR A 98 0.90 -9.17 15.53
CA THR A 98 0.26 -9.77 16.72
C THR A 98 1.28 -10.05 17.82
N VAL A 99 2.40 -10.72 17.48
CA VAL A 99 3.48 -11.04 18.42
C VAL A 99 4.14 -9.75 18.93
N ALA A 100 4.41 -8.77 18.05
CA ALA A 100 5.01 -7.50 18.45
C ALA A 100 4.13 -6.75 19.46
N GLN A 101 2.81 -6.71 19.24
CA GLN A 101 1.87 -6.06 20.17
C GLN A 101 1.76 -6.84 21.49
N ALA A 102 1.74 -8.18 21.46
CA ALA A 102 1.75 -8.99 22.67
C ALA A 102 3.03 -8.78 23.50
N LEU A 103 4.20 -8.75 22.84
CA LEU A 103 5.48 -8.45 23.51
C LEU A 103 5.52 -7.01 24.04
N SER A 104 4.91 -6.06 23.31
CA SER A 104 4.79 -4.67 23.78
C SER A 104 3.93 -4.58 25.04
N ALA A 105 2.81 -5.31 25.10
CA ALA A 105 1.94 -5.33 26.28
C ALA A 105 2.62 -5.90 27.53
N LEU A 106 3.59 -6.79 27.33
CA LEU A 106 4.37 -7.44 28.41
C LEU A 106 5.68 -6.68 28.72
N ALA A 107 5.91 -5.50 28.12
CA ALA A 107 7.18 -4.82 28.22
C ALA A 107 7.46 -4.33 29.67
N PRO A 108 8.56 -4.78 30.32
CA PRO A 108 8.94 -4.33 31.66
C PRO A 108 9.62 -2.95 31.66
N GLY A 109 10.07 -2.47 30.49
CA GLY A 109 10.79 -1.22 30.34
C GLY A 109 10.91 -0.78 28.88
N LEU A 110 11.43 0.44 28.69
CA LEU A 110 11.51 1.09 27.37
C LEU A 110 12.33 0.28 26.34
N GLY A 111 13.44 -0.36 26.77
CA GLY A 111 14.28 -1.17 25.87
C GLY A 111 13.55 -2.37 25.30
N TRP A 112 12.75 -3.07 26.12
CA TRP A 112 11.91 -4.17 25.65
C TRP A 112 10.80 -3.68 24.74
N LEU A 113 10.16 -2.56 25.10
CA LEU A 113 9.16 -1.93 24.24
C LEU A 113 9.77 -1.55 22.89
N ALA A 114 10.94 -0.96 22.86
CA ALA A 114 11.66 -0.63 21.63
C ALA A 114 11.95 -1.90 20.79
N ALA A 115 12.46 -2.97 21.42
CA ALA A 115 12.74 -4.22 20.73
C ALA A 115 11.49 -4.85 20.09
N SER A 116 10.36 -4.85 20.80
CA SER A 116 9.08 -5.33 20.24
C SER A 116 8.62 -4.48 19.06
N ARG A 117 8.87 -3.17 19.10
CA ARG A 117 8.57 -2.23 17.99
C ARG A 117 9.42 -2.48 16.74
N VAL A 118 10.68 -2.91 16.90
CA VAL A 118 11.54 -3.32 15.78
C VAL A 118 10.89 -4.41 14.96
N LEU A 119 10.32 -5.45 15.61
CA LEU A 119 9.64 -6.55 14.92
C LEU A 119 8.45 -6.06 14.07
N CYS A 120 7.66 -5.12 14.62
CA CYS A 120 6.56 -4.51 13.88
C CYS A 120 7.08 -3.64 12.72
N ALA A 121 8.09 -2.80 12.95
CA ALA A 121 8.66 -1.88 11.96
C ALA A 121 9.27 -2.61 10.76
N VAL A 122 10.00 -3.72 11.00
CA VAL A 122 10.59 -4.54 9.94
C VAL A 122 9.53 -5.07 8.97
N THR A 123 8.37 -5.47 9.46
CA THR A 123 7.29 -6.02 8.62
C THR A 123 6.33 -4.96 8.08
N HIS A 124 6.39 -3.72 8.58
CA HIS A 124 5.48 -2.64 8.21
C HIS A 124 5.54 -2.31 6.71
N GLY A 125 6.72 -1.98 6.21
CA GLY A 125 6.89 -1.63 4.81
C GLY A 125 6.59 -2.81 3.87
N LEU A 126 6.92 -4.04 4.27
CA LEU A 126 6.55 -5.24 3.53
C LEU A 126 5.03 -5.39 3.43
N MET A 127 4.31 -5.22 4.54
CA MET A 127 2.84 -5.27 4.56
C MET A 127 2.24 -4.23 3.60
N TRP A 128 2.65 -2.96 3.71
CA TRP A 128 2.15 -1.90 2.81
C TRP A 128 2.52 -2.12 1.35
N SER A 129 3.66 -2.77 1.06
CA SER A 129 4.09 -3.09 -0.29
C SER A 129 3.22 -4.15 -0.96
N ILE A 130 2.66 -5.09 -0.18
CA ILE A 130 1.90 -6.23 -0.72
C ILE A 130 0.38 -6.09 -0.59
N ILE A 131 -0.13 -5.31 0.39
CA ILE A 131 -1.57 -5.23 0.68
C ILE A 131 -2.37 -4.67 -0.51
N VAL A 132 -1.87 -3.61 -1.14
CA VAL A 132 -2.52 -2.98 -2.30
C VAL A 132 -2.45 -3.87 -3.54
N PRO A 133 -1.30 -4.46 -3.92
CA PRO A 133 -1.24 -5.49 -4.96
C PRO A 133 -2.16 -6.69 -4.72
N ILE A 134 -2.31 -7.15 -3.47
CA ILE A 134 -3.27 -8.20 -3.13
C ILE A 134 -4.70 -7.73 -3.43
N GLY A 135 -5.09 -6.54 -2.96
CA GLY A 135 -6.39 -5.94 -3.22
C GLY A 135 -6.69 -5.79 -4.71
N ALA A 136 -5.70 -5.32 -5.48
CA ALA A 136 -5.80 -5.17 -6.93
C ALA A 136 -6.06 -6.49 -7.66
N ARG A 137 -5.52 -7.62 -7.18
CA ARG A 137 -5.74 -8.97 -7.77
C ARG A 137 -7.13 -9.55 -7.48
N LEU A 138 -7.88 -8.99 -6.54
CA LEU A 138 -9.23 -9.44 -6.20
C LEU A 138 -10.31 -8.89 -7.14
N VAL A 139 -9.97 -7.89 -7.96
CA VAL A 139 -10.89 -7.15 -8.82
C VAL A 139 -10.32 -7.04 -10.25
N PRO A 140 -11.17 -6.79 -11.27
CA PRO A 140 -10.69 -6.47 -12.62
C PRO A 140 -9.79 -5.22 -12.63
N ALA A 141 -8.90 -5.12 -13.61
CA ALA A 141 -7.94 -4.01 -13.76
C ALA A 141 -8.61 -2.62 -13.76
N THR A 142 -9.85 -2.53 -14.30
CA THR A 142 -10.66 -1.30 -14.30
C THR A 142 -11.13 -0.85 -12.91
N HIS A 143 -11.02 -1.70 -11.87
CA HIS A 143 -11.46 -1.42 -10.50
C HIS A 143 -10.31 -1.37 -9.49
N THR A 144 -9.06 -1.41 -9.95
CA THR A 144 -7.85 -1.43 -9.09
C THR A 144 -7.79 -0.24 -8.14
N ALA A 145 -8.10 0.98 -8.62
CA ALA A 145 -8.08 2.16 -7.76
C ALA A 145 -9.14 2.09 -6.67
N ARG A 146 -10.34 1.55 -6.96
CA ARG A 146 -11.39 1.35 -5.96
C ARG A 146 -10.97 0.34 -4.89
N ALA A 147 -10.31 -0.75 -5.28
CA ALA A 147 -9.77 -1.74 -4.35
C ALA A 147 -8.68 -1.12 -3.47
N THR A 148 -7.78 -0.31 -4.06
CA THR A 148 -6.75 0.45 -3.33
C THR A 148 -7.39 1.41 -2.33
N THR A 149 -8.41 2.17 -2.75
CA THR A 149 -9.17 3.07 -1.88
C THR A 149 -9.82 2.30 -0.72
N ALA A 150 -10.44 1.15 -0.98
CA ALA A 150 -11.04 0.31 0.06
C ALA A 150 -10.02 -0.10 1.14
N VAL A 151 -8.79 -0.40 0.76
CA VAL A 151 -7.69 -0.69 1.70
C VAL A 151 -7.34 0.56 2.52
N TYR A 152 -7.20 1.72 1.87
CA TYR A 152 -6.82 2.97 2.54
C TYR A 152 -7.93 3.55 3.47
N VAL A 153 -9.19 3.17 3.28
CA VAL A 153 -10.27 3.52 4.24
C VAL A 153 -9.90 3.03 5.64
N GLY A 154 -9.28 1.85 5.77
CA GLY A 154 -8.81 1.34 7.07
C GLY A 154 -7.77 2.24 7.71
N SER A 155 -6.73 2.64 6.98
CA SER A 155 -5.69 3.54 7.53
C SER A 155 -6.23 4.93 7.87
N SER A 156 -7.15 5.46 7.06
CA SER A 156 -7.81 6.74 7.37
C SER A 156 -8.69 6.64 8.61
N ALA A 157 -9.42 5.54 8.78
CA ALA A 157 -10.19 5.28 10.00
C ALA A 157 -9.27 5.18 11.24
N ALA A 158 -8.06 4.66 11.09
CA ALA A 158 -7.09 4.60 12.18
C ALA A 158 -6.67 5.99 12.67
N LEU A 159 -6.49 6.95 11.76
CA LEU A 159 -6.14 8.32 12.14
C LEU A 159 -7.30 9.03 12.87
N ILE A 160 -8.54 8.75 12.48
CA ILE A 160 -9.72 9.43 13.02
C ILE A 160 -10.20 8.81 14.34
N VAL A 161 -10.25 7.49 14.41
CA VAL A 161 -10.81 6.75 15.54
C VAL A 161 -9.71 6.06 16.34
N GLY A 162 -8.67 5.54 15.68
CA GLY A 162 -7.64 4.72 16.31
C GLY A 162 -6.83 5.47 17.37
N ASN A 163 -6.34 6.66 17.05
CA ASN A 163 -5.56 7.47 18.00
C ASN A 163 -6.38 7.96 19.19
N PRO A 164 -7.58 8.57 19.02
CA PRO A 164 -8.43 8.94 20.14
C PRO A 164 -8.84 7.74 21.01
N LEU A 165 -9.16 6.61 20.38
CA LEU A 165 -9.52 5.38 21.08
C LEU A 165 -8.33 4.84 21.90
N THR A 166 -7.14 4.80 21.31
CA THR A 166 -5.91 4.39 22.01
C THR A 166 -5.63 5.28 23.22
N SER A 167 -5.75 6.59 23.05
CA SER A 167 -5.54 7.55 24.13
C SER A 167 -6.56 7.36 25.26
N SER A 168 -7.85 7.29 24.92
CA SER A 168 -8.92 7.10 25.91
C SER A 168 -8.81 5.78 26.66
N MET A 169 -8.52 4.67 25.96
CA MET A 169 -8.29 3.37 26.58
C MET A 169 -7.05 3.37 27.48
N SER A 170 -5.96 4.03 27.03
CA SER A 170 -4.72 4.13 27.80
C SER A 170 -4.89 4.95 29.07
N GLN A 171 -5.74 5.96 29.06
CA GLN A 171 -6.09 6.75 30.24
C GLN A 171 -6.98 5.97 31.20
N ALA A 172 -7.95 5.20 30.67
CA ALA A 172 -8.92 4.47 31.50
C ALA A 172 -8.36 3.18 32.11
N TRP A 173 -7.57 2.41 31.33
CA TRP A 173 -7.12 1.06 31.68
C TRP A 173 -5.60 0.92 31.79
N GLY A 174 -4.86 1.96 31.43
CA GLY A 174 -3.42 1.91 31.25
C GLY A 174 -3.02 1.45 29.83
N TRP A 175 -1.78 1.72 29.46
CA TRP A 175 -1.30 1.46 28.10
C TRP A 175 -1.09 -0.04 27.82
N ARG A 176 -0.67 -0.85 28.80
CA ARG A 176 -0.47 -2.30 28.61
C ARG A 176 -1.75 -3.05 28.24
N PRO A 177 -2.87 -2.93 28.98
CA PRO A 177 -4.14 -3.54 28.58
C PRO A 177 -4.61 -3.03 27.20
N THR A 178 -4.40 -1.74 26.90
CA THR A 178 -4.75 -1.16 25.59
C THR A 178 -4.00 -1.86 24.45
N VAL A 179 -2.68 -2.05 24.60
CA VAL A 179 -1.85 -2.75 23.62
C VAL A 179 -2.19 -4.25 23.57
N ALA A 180 -2.58 -4.87 24.70
CA ALA A 180 -3.05 -6.26 24.74
C ALA A 180 -4.33 -6.46 23.92
N VAL A 181 -5.30 -5.52 24.03
CA VAL A 181 -6.51 -5.53 23.17
C VAL A 181 -6.13 -5.41 21.70
N MET A 182 -5.16 -4.56 21.36
CA MET A 182 -4.65 -4.48 19.97
C MET A 182 -4.01 -5.80 19.52
N ALA A 183 -3.27 -6.49 20.40
CA ALA A 183 -2.68 -7.80 20.09
C ALA A 183 -3.77 -8.84 19.79
N VAL A 184 -4.83 -8.89 20.61
CA VAL A 184 -5.97 -9.80 20.39
C VAL A 184 -6.66 -9.48 19.06
N ALA A 185 -6.93 -8.21 18.79
CA ALA A 185 -7.57 -7.77 17.54
C ALA A 185 -6.68 -8.10 16.31
N ALA A 186 -5.35 -7.90 16.41
CA ALA A 186 -4.40 -8.28 15.37
C ALA A 186 -4.36 -9.80 15.16
N GLY A 187 -4.45 -10.59 16.23
CA GLY A 187 -4.58 -12.05 16.16
C GLY A 187 -5.85 -12.50 15.46
N ALA A 188 -6.99 -11.89 15.81
CA ALA A 188 -8.28 -12.18 15.18
C ALA A 188 -8.26 -11.89 13.68
N ILE A 189 -7.72 -10.71 13.25
CA ILE A 189 -7.62 -10.38 11.83
C ILE A 189 -6.61 -11.28 11.10
N THR A 190 -5.55 -11.75 11.77
CA THR A 190 -4.61 -12.72 11.23
C THR A 190 -5.30 -14.03 10.88
N LEU A 191 -6.11 -14.57 11.80
CA LEU A 191 -6.89 -15.79 11.58
C LEU A 191 -7.93 -15.59 10.47
N LEU A 192 -8.63 -14.46 10.48
CA LEU A 192 -9.62 -14.12 9.46
C LEU A 192 -8.97 -13.97 8.08
N ALA A 193 -7.83 -13.30 7.97
CA ALA A 193 -7.07 -13.19 6.73
C ALA A 193 -6.63 -14.55 6.20
N ARG A 194 -6.21 -15.47 7.11
CA ARG A 194 -5.88 -16.84 6.74
C ARG A 194 -7.09 -17.60 6.21
N ALA A 195 -8.27 -17.38 6.75
CA ALA A 195 -9.49 -18.09 6.34
C ALA A 195 -10.08 -17.57 5.03
N VAL A 196 -10.10 -16.23 4.85
CA VAL A 196 -10.89 -15.55 3.79
C VAL A 196 -10.09 -15.28 2.53
N LEU A 197 -8.77 -14.99 2.66
CA LEU A 197 -7.96 -14.65 1.47
C LEU A 197 -7.64 -15.90 0.65
N PRO A 198 -7.76 -15.85 -0.69
CA PRO A 198 -7.44 -16.98 -1.56
C PRO A 198 -5.94 -17.29 -1.54
N ALA A 199 -5.59 -18.53 -1.85
CA ALA A 199 -4.20 -18.91 -2.06
C ALA A 199 -3.71 -18.22 -3.36
N MET A 200 -2.99 -17.12 -3.21
CA MET A 200 -2.41 -16.38 -4.33
C MET A 200 -1.07 -17.02 -4.69
N VAL A 201 -1.13 -18.00 -5.61
CA VAL A 201 0.07 -18.64 -6.14
C VAL A 201 0.81 -17.65 -7.02
N VAL A 202 2.15 -17.59 -6.90
CA VAL A 202 2.99 -16.89 -7.86
C VAL A 202 2.82 -17.62 -9.19
N SER A 203 2.28 -16.94 -10.22
CA SER A 203 2.10 -17.54 -11.55
C SER A 203 3.44 -18.07 -12.05
N ALA A 204 3.44 -19.25 -12.69
CA ALA A 204 4.64 -19.80 -13.32
C ALA A 204 5.26 -18.81 -14.34
N ALA A 205 4.45 -18.00 -15.01
CA ALA A 205 4.91 -16.89 -15.84
C ALA A 205 5.62 -15.79 -15.02
N GLY A 206 5.18 -15.49 -13.80
CA GLY A 206 5.87 -14.59 -12.89
C GLY A 206 7.17 -15.18 -12.31
N ALA A 207 7.22 -16.50 -12.11
CA ALA A 207 8.44 -17.20 -11.70
C ALA A 207 9.48 -17.26 -12.84
N ALA A 208 9.04 -17.46 -14.08
CA ALA A 208 9.90 -17.42 -15.27
C ALA A 208 10.38 -16.00 -15.60
N ALA A 209 9.55 -14.98 -15.39
CA ALA A 209 9.94 -13.57 -15.56
C ALA A 209 10.99 -13.11 -14.53
N THR A 210 11.05 -13.73 -13.34
CA THR A 210 12.15 -13.50 -12.37
C THR A 210 13.44 -14.22 -12.75
N ALA A 211 13.40 -15.22 -13.63
CA ALA A 211 14.58 -15.93 -14.12
C ALA A 211 15.27 -15.17 -15.28
N THR A 212 14.53 -14.46 -16.11
CA THR A 212 15.07 -13.49 -17.07
C THR A 212 15.30 -12.17 -16.33
N ARG A 213 16.55 -11.79 -16.17
CA ARG A 213 17.04 -10.56 -15.51
C ARG A 213 16.41 -9.32 -16.17
N LYS A 214 15.12 -9.04 -15.88
CA LYS A 214 14.48 -7.78 -16.27
C LYS A 214 15.16 -6.62 -15.54
N PRO A 215 15.29 -5.44 -16.17
CA PRO A 215 15.85 -4.28 -15.52
C PRO A 215 15.06 -4.01 -14.24
N LEU A 216 15.79 -3.86 -13.14
CA LEU A 216 15.22 -3.53 -11.83
C LEU A 216 14.32 -2.29 -11.94
N PRO A 217 13.20 -2.21 -11.19
CA PRO A 217 12.19 -1.14 -11.34
C PRO A 217 12.75 0.27 -11.14
N TYR A 218 13.92 0.42 -10.49
CA TYR A 218 14.60 1.72 -10.38
C TYR A 218 15.23 2.22 -11.71
N ARG A 219 15.17 1.47 -12.81
CA ARG A 219 15.47 1.96 -14.17
C ARG A 219 14.20 2.48 -14.88
N ASN A 220 13.02 2.28 -14.31
CA ASN A 220 11.78 2.83 -14.84
C ASN A 220 11.65 4.31 -14.43
N LEU A 221 11.96 5.21 -15.35
CA LEU A 221 11.94 6.65 -15.10
C LEU A 221 10.55 7.16 -14.70
N ARG A 222 9.46 6.55 -15.20
CA ARG A 222 8.09 6.90 -14.83
C ARG A 222 7.83 6.59 -13.36
N LEU A 223 8.22 5.38 -12.91
CA LEU A 223 8.10 4.98 -11.51
C LEU A 223 8.93 5.89 -10.59
N LEU A 224 10.19 6.17 -10.97
CA LEU A 224 11.05 7.07 -10.19
C LEU A 224 10.47 8.49 -10.11
N THR A 225 9.87 8.98 -11.18
CA THR A 225 9.17 10.28 -11.18
C THR A 225 7.99 10.27 -10.20
N LEU A 226 7.16 9.21 -10.21
CA LEU A 226 6.05 9.08 -9.26
C LEU A 226 6.55 8.98 -7.81
N CYS A 227 7.64 8.23 -7.56
CA CYS A 227 8.26 8.16 -6.24
C CYS A 227 8.81 9.53 -5.79
N ALA A 228 9.46 10.29 -6.68
CA ALA A 228 9.94 11.64 -6.37
C ALA A 228 8.80 12.62 -6.08
N LEU A 229 7.73 12.59 -6.88
CA LEU A 229 6.53 13.40 -6.63
C LEU A 229 5.86 13.02 -5.31
N THR A 230 5.82 11.72 -4.98
CA THR A 230 5.33 11.22 -3.70
C THR A 230 6.19 11.72 -2.56
N LEU A 231 7.52 11.60 -2.68
CA LEU A 231 8.46 12.09 -1.67
C LEU A 231 8.24 13.57 -1.37
N ILE A 232 8.20 14.44 -2.40
CA ILE A 232 8.03 15.88 -2.23
C ILE A 232 6.64 16.20 -1.66
N GLY A 233 5.58 15.59 -2.18
CA GLY A 233 4.21 15.82 -1.73
C GLY A 233 3.96 15.37 -0.30
N VAL A 234 4.52 14.22 0.10
CA VAL A 234 4.43 13.71 1.47
C VAL A 234 5.29 14.56 2.42
N THR A 235 6.49 14.98 1.99
CA THR A 235 7.30 15.94 2.75
C THR A 235 6.49 17.23 3.00
N ALA A 236 5.88 17.79 1.95
CA ALA A 236 5.02 18.96 2.07
C ALA A 236 3.90 18.74 3.11
N HIS A 237 3.21 17.62 3.03
CA HIS A 237 2.12 17.28 3.93
C HIS A 237 2.61 17.21 5.39
N PHE A 238 3.71 16.48 5.67
CA PHE A 238 4.18 16.24 7.02
C PHE A 238 4.94 17.42 7.65
N VAL A 239 5.43 18.39 6.86
CA VAL A 239 5.91 19.69 7.36
C VAL A 239 4.83 20.37 8.20
N SER A 240 3.57 20.40 7.72
CA SER A 240 2.46 21.03 8.43
C SER A 240 1.68 20.05 9.31
N TYR A 241 1.52 18.78 8.90
CA TYR A 241 0.71 17.82 9.65
C TYR A 241 1.25 17.55 11.06
N THR A 242 2.57 17.51 11.21
CA THR A 242 3.23 17.38 12.51
C THR A 242 2.87 18.55 13.45
N PHE A 243 2.59 19.73 12.90
CA PHE A 243 2.27 20.96 13.62
C PHE A 243 0.82 21.42 13.44
N ILE A 244 -0.09 20.49 13.08
CA ILE A 244 -1.48 20.83 12.79
C ILE A 244 -2.18 21.50 13.99
N VAL A 245 -1.90 21.07 15.21
CA VAL A 245 -2.47 21.67 16.44
C VAL A 245 -1.97 23.11 16.64
N PRO A 246 -0.65 23.40 16.63
CA PRO A 246 -0.16 24.77 16.60
C PRO A 246 -0.75 25.63 15.46
N ILE A 247 -0.89 25.07 14.26
CA ILE A 247 -1.49 25.81 13.13
C ILE A 247 -2.96 26.19 13.44
N ILE A 248 -3.75 25.25 13.99
CA ILE A 248 -5.13 25.53 14.38
C ILE A 248 -5.18 26.61 15.45
N ARG A 249 -4.31 26.54 16.46
CA ARG A 249 -4.28 27.50 17.56
C ARG A 249 -3.76 28.87 17.13
N ASP A 250 -2.61 28.90 16.49
CA ASP A 250 -1.85 30.15 16.27
C ASP A 250 -2.28 30.91 15.00
N ILE A 251 -2.79 30.20 13.98
CA ILE A 251 -3.24 30.81 12.71
C ILE A 251 -4.76 30.89 12.63
N VAL A 252 -5.48 29.80 12.98
CA VAL A 252 -6.94 29.78 12.88
C VAL A 252 -7.61 30.41 14.09
N GLY A 253 -6.90 30.53 15.22
CA GLY A 253 -7.36 31.15 16.46
C GLY A 253 -8.34 30.26 17.26
N ILE A 254 -8.25 28.93 17.09
CA ILE A 254 -9.09 27.99 17.84
C ILE A 254 -8.19 27.22 18.80
N GLY A 255 -8.51 27.29 20.11
CA GLY A 255 -7.78 26.61 21.18
C GLY A 255 -8.64 25.72 22.06
N GLY A 256 -8.00 24.87 22.83
CA GLY A 256 -8.61 23.98 23.80
C GLY A 256 -9.44 22.87 23.19
N ALA A 257 -10.56 22.49 23.81
CA ALA A 257 -11.39 21.36 23.37
C ALA A 257 -11.94 21.49 21.92
N LYS A 258 -12.01 22.73 21.40
CA LYS A 258 -12.49 22.98 20.03
C LYS A 258 -11.50 22.52 18.96
N GLU A 259 -10.20 22.47 19.25
CA GLU A 259 -9.15 21.94 18.35
C GLU A 259 -9.47 20.50 17.93
N ALA A 260 -9.93 19.68 18.87
CA ALA A 260 -10.29 18.29 18.60
C ALA A 260 -11.40 18.16 17.56
N TRP A 261 -12.40 19.06 17.58
CA TRP A 261 -13.48 19.05 16.60
C TRP A 261 -13.02 19.42 15.18
N VAL A 262 -12.04 20.33 15.06
CA VAL A 262 -11.44 20.67 13.77
C VAL A 262 -10.69 19.45 13.20
N LEU A 263 -9.95 18.73 14.05
CA LEU A 263 -9.24 17.51 13.66
C LEU A 263 -10.22 16.38 13.27
N VAL A 264 -11.34 16.24 13.97
CA VAL A 264 -12.41 15.31 13.59
C VAL A 264 -12.96 15.68 12.22
N GLY A 265 -13.23 16.97 11.98
CA GLY A 265 -13.69 17.49 10.68
C GLY A 265 -12.69 17.18 9.56
N TYR A 266 -11.39 17.41 9.81
CA TYR A 266 -10.28 17.04 8.90
C TYR A 266 -10.35 15.57 8.52
N GLY A 267 -10.48 14.69 9.50
CA GLY A 267 -10.47 13.25 9.28
C GLY A 267 -11.73 12.75 8.57
N ILE A 268 -12.93 13.20 8.97
CA ILE A 268 -14.19 12.83 8.33
C ILE A 268 -14.20 13.28 6.87
N ALA A 269 -13.74 14.50 6.58
CA ALA A 269 -13.64 15.02 5.22
C ALA A 269 -12.75 14.13 4.36
N GLY A 270 -11.63 13.63 4.90
CA GLY A 270 -10.77 12.66 4.23
C GLY A 270 -11.47 11.35 3.88
N LEU A 271 -12.23 10.76 4.82
CA LEU A 271 -13.00 9.54 4.58
C LEU A 271 -14.09 9.73 3.51
N VAL A 272 -14.82 10.82 3.60
CA VAL A 272 -15.88 11.16 2.62
C VAL A 272 -15.27 11.30 1.22
N THR A 273 -14.13 11.98 1.12
CA THR A 273 -13.42 12.15 -0.16
C THR A 273 -12.95 10.83 -0.73
N LEU A 274 -12.37 9.94 0.07
CA LEU A 274 -11.98 8.59 -0.37
C LEU A 274 -13.16 7.82 -0.95
N ALA A 275 -14.34 7.90 -0.33
CA ALA A 275 -15.54 7.23 -0.81
C ALA A 275 -16.07 7.84 -2.12
N LEU A 276 -16.11 9.17 -2.22
CA LEU A 276 -16.65 9.89 -3.37
C LEU A 276 -15.72 9.82 -4.60
N LEU A 277 -14.42 9.96 -4.40
CA LEU A 277 -13.45 10.01 -5.49
C LEU A 277 -13.05 8.62 -6.02
N ALA A 278 -13.44 7.52 -5.35
CA ALA A 278 -13.07 6.17 -5.76
C ALA A 278 -13.36 5.87 -7.24
N ARG A 279 -14.46 6.42 -7.80
CA ARG A 279 -14.81 6.26 -9.22
C ARG A 279 -13.98 7.15 -10.16
N ALA A 280 -13.70 8.39 -9.76
CA ALA A 280 -12.91 9.33 -10.55
C ALA A 280 -11.43 8.91 -10.65
N MET A 281 -10.92 8.26 -9.62
CA MET A 281 -9.55 7.74 -9.54
C MET A 281 -9.24 6.67 -10.59
N ASP A 282 -10.23 5.86 -11.00
CA ASP A 282 -10.02 4.83 -12.02
C ASP A 282 -9.85 5.38 -13.43
N GLN A 283 -10.50 6.50 -13.72
CA GLN A 283 -10.61 7.00 -15.09
C GLN A 283 -9.61 8.11 -15.45
N ARG A 284 -9.26 8.99 -14.49
CA ARG A 284 -8.45 10.19 -14.72
C ARG A 284 -7.48 10.48 -13.57
N VAL A 285 -6.63 9.50 -13.22
CA VAL A 285 -5.72 9.60 -12.04
C VAL A 285 -4.90 10.89 -12.05
N ARG A 286 -4.27 11.27 -13.18
CA ARG A 286 -3.48 12.50 -13.29
C ARG A 286 -4.30 13.75 -12.97
N ALA A 287 -5.50 13.85 -13.53
CA ALA A 287 -6.37 15.00 -13.29
C ALA A 287 -6.84 15.05 -11.83
N ALA A 288 -7.14 13.90 -11.23
CA ALA A 288 -7.53 13.79 -9.83
C ALA A 288 -6.37 14.20 -8.88
N VAL A 289 -5.14 13.74 -9.14
CA VAL A 289 -3.95 14.12 -8.38
C VAL A 289 -3.67 15.61 -8.52
N ALA A 290 -3.68 16.15 -9.76
CA ALA A 290 -3.46 17.57 -10.01
C ALA A 290 -4.56 18.44 -9.35
N GLY A 291 -5.82 18.01 -9.43
CA GLY A 291 -6.92 18.71 -8.77
C GLY A 291 -6.78 18.71 -7.23
N SER A 292 -6.47 17.58 -6.62
CA SER A 292 -6.22 17.49 -5.18
C SER A 292 -5.05 18.37 -4.74
N LEU A 293 -3.93 18.39 -5.50
CA LEU A 293 -2.78 19.26 -5.22
C LEU A 293 -3.12 20.74 -5.42
N GLY A 294 -3.91 21.09 -6.44
CA GLY A 294 -4.38 22.46 -6.65
C GLY A 294 -5.24 22.97 -5.49
N ILE A 295 -6.14 22.13 -5.00
CA ILE A 295 -6.96 22.43 -3.82
C ILE A 295 -6.08 22.56 -2.55
N LEU A 296 -5.08 21.69 -2.38
CA LEU A 296 -4.11 21.80 -1.27
C LEU A 296 -3.30 23.12 -1.36
N CYS A 297 -2.82 23.47 -2.54
CA CYS A 297 -2.15 24.76 -2.75
C CYS A 297 -3.06 25.91 -2.30
N LEU A 298 -4.33 25.93 -2.73
CA LEU A 298 -5.28 26.98 -2.35
C LEU A 298 -5.48 27.01 -0.83
N ALA A 299 -5.69 25.85 -0.18
CA ALA A 299 -5.87 25.77 1.27
C ALA A 299 -4.65 26.34 2.03
N PHE A 300 -3.43 25.96 1.63
CA PHE A 300 -2.21 26.44 2.29
C PHE A 300 -1.87 27.90 1.97
N TRP A 301 -2.18 28.40 0.78
CA TRP A 301 -2.10 29.82 0.48
C TRP A 301 -3.10 30.63 1.32
N THR A 302 -4.32 30.10 1.54
CA THR A 302 -5.32 30.73 2.43
C THR A 302 -4.77 30.79 3.86
N LEU A 303 -4.22 29.69 4.40
CA LEU A 303 -3.62 29.67 5.74
C LEU A 303 -2.42 30.62 5.85
N SER A 304 -1.58 30.70 4.80
CA SER A 304 -0.44 31.62 4.77
C SER A 304 -0.89 33.09 4.72
N ALA A 305 -1.94 33.43 3.96
CA ALA A 305 -2.50 34.77 3.95
C ALA A 305 -3.10 35.14 5.31
N MET A 306 -3.78 34.21 5.97
CA MET A 306 -4.34 34.43 7.32
C MET A 306 -3.26 34.68 8.37
N SER A 307 -2.11 34.00 8.27
CA SER A 307 -1.00 34.25 9.21
C SER A 307 -0.45 35.67 9.15
N MET A 308 -0.70 36.40 8.05
CA MET A 308 -0.28 37.81 7.86
C MET A 308 -1.33 38.83 8.34
N VAL A 309 -2.63 38.47 8.27
CA VAL A 309 -3.75 39.37 8.56
C VAL A 309 -4.30 39.23 9.96
N GLY A 310 -4.06 38.04 10.58
CA GLY A 310 -4.60 37.67 11.90
C GLY A 310 -6.01 37.07 11.82
N ALA A 311 -6.40 36.39 12.90
CA ALA A 311 -7.66 35.68 12.99
C ALA A 311 -8.80 36.61 13.45
N GLY A 312 -9.65 37.06 12.50
CA GLY A 312 -10.97 37.61 12.81
C GLY A 312 -12.06 36.53 12.62
N PRO A 313 -13.33 36.81 12.92
CA PRO A 313 -14.41 35.82 12.79
C PRO A 313 -14.50 35.17 11.41
N VAL A 314 -14.34 35.96 10.34
CA VAL A 314 -14.29 35.46 8.96
C VAL A 314 -13.04 34.63 8.72
N GLY A 315 -11.89 35.07 9.22
CA GLY A 315 -10.63 34.34 9.14
C GLY A 315 -10.74 32.94 9.79
N THR A 316 -11.31 32.87 10.98
CA THR A 316 -11.51 31.57 11.68
C THR A 316 -12.34 30.61 10.83
N VAL A 317 -13.45 31.06 10.23
CA VAL A 317 -14.28 30.20 9.36
C VAL A 317 -13.50 29.74 8.11
N LEU A 318 -12.76 30.66 7.47
CA LEU A 318 -11.91 30.32 6.31
C LEU A 318 -10.79 29.34 6.70
N GLY A 319 -10.17 29.52 7.87
CA GLY A 319 -9.13 28.64 8.39
C GLY A 319 -9.64 27.25 8.68
N VAL A 320 -10.79 27.11 9.35
CA VAL A 320 -11.43 25.80 9.57
C VAL A 320 -11.76 25.16 8.22
N GLY A 321 -12.32 25.90 7.28
CA GLY A 321 -12.59 25.44 5.93
C GLY A 321 -11.32 24.94 5.23
N ALA A 322 -10.23 25.68 5.32
CA ALA A 322 -8.93 25.31 4.73
C ALA A 322 -8.38 24.01 5.36
N ILE A 323 -8.46 23.84 6.70
CA ILE A 323 -8.05 22.62 7.39
C ILE A 323 -8.90 21.41 6.96
N VAL A 324 -10.22 21.56 6.88
CA VAL A 324 -11.15 20.50 6.45
C VAL A 324 -10.88 20.10 4.98
N VAL A 325 -10.70 21.10 4.12
CA VAL A 325 -10.36 20.89 2.71
C VAL A 325 -8.98 20.24 2.54
N TRP A 326 -8.01 20.60 3.39
CA TRP A 326 -6.72 19.93 3.45
C TRP A 326 -6.90 18.43 3.77
N GLY A 327 -7.66 18.07 4.82
CA GLY A 327 -7.95 16.68 5.16
C GLY A 327 -8.61 15.90 4.02
N ALA A 328 -9.62 16.52 3.39
CA ALA A 328 -10.31 15.97 2.24
C ALA A 328 -9.35 15.64 1.09
N SER A 329 -8.50 16.60 0.70
CA SER A 329 -7.64 16.47 -0.47
C SER A 329 -6.44 15.57 -0.23
N ALA A 330 -5.86 15.61 0.98
CA ALA A 330 -4.68 14.82 1.32
C ALA A 330 -4.96 13.32 1.39
N ALA A 331 -6.13 12.91 1.88
CA ALA A 331 -6.49 11.50 2.05
C ALA A 331 -6.55 10.71 0.72
N GLY A 332 -6.90 11.37 -0.39
CA GLY A 332 -6.98 10.75 -1.71
C GLY A 332 -5.64 10.54 -2.40
N LEU A 333 -4.61 11.32 -2.07
CA LEU A 333 -3.33 11.29 -2.78
C LEU A 333 -2.58 9.95 -2.66
N PRO A 334 -2.44 9.34 -1.47
CA PRO A 334 -1.71 8.08 -1.33
C PRO A 334 -2.26 6.94 -2.19
N PRO A 335 -3.57 6.62 -2.18
CA PRO A 335 -4.09 5.54 -3.02
C PRO A 335 -3.98 5.83 -4.52
N MET A 336 -4.10 7.11 -4.93
CA MET A 336 -3.94 7.50 -6.33
C MET A 336 -2.50 7.30 -6.82
N LEU A 337 -1.52 7.80 -6.07
CA LEU A 337 -0.10 7.72 -6.43
C LEU A 337 0.41 6.27 -6.36
N GLN A 338 -0.01 5.49 -5.36
CA GLN A 338 0.38 4.08 -5.26
C GLN A 338 -0.21 3.25 -6.41
N SER A 339 -1.48 3.46 -6.76
CA SER A 339 -2.07 2.77 -7.92
C SER A 339 -1.40 3.17 -9.22
N ALA A 340 -1.01 4.46 -9.39
CA ALA A 340 -0.24 4.92 -10.54
C ALA A 340 1.13 4.23 -10.60
N ALA A 341 1.86 4.16 -9.48
CA ALA A 341 3.15 3.48 -9.40
C ALA A 341 3.07 1.99 -9.78
N ILE A 342 2.08 1.27 -9.27
CA ILE A 342 1.84 -0.15 -9.60
C ILE A 342 1.56 -0.32 -11.11
N ARG A 343 0.79 0.60 -11.72
CA ARG A 343 0.47 0.56 -13.16
C ARG A 343 1.67 0.79 -14.08
N THR A 344 2.74 1.42 -13.60
CA THR A 344 3.97 1.59 -14.41
C THR A 344 4.81 0.32 -14.50
N SER A 345 4.56 -0.66 -13.67
CA SER A 345 5.31 -1.92 -13.61
C SER A 345 4.40 -3.08 -13.19
N PRO A 346 3.44 -3.49 -14.04
CA PRO A 346 2.45 -4.51 -13.67
C PRO A 346 3.07 -5.87 -13.31
N ASP A 347 4.14 -6.25 -14.01
CA ASP A 347 4.85 -7.52 -13.77
C ASP A 347 5.62 -7.51 -12.43
N GLU A 348 5.96 -6.33 -11.92
CA GLU A 348 6.72 -6.12 -10.68
C GLU A 348 5.97 -5.22 -9.68
N ALA A 349 4.65 -5.37 -9.62
CA ALA A 349 3.74 -4.52 -8.83
C ALA A 349 4.17 -4.37 -7.36
N GLU A 350 4.76 -5.41 -6.77
CA GLU A 350 5.20 -5.40 -5.37
C GLU A 350 6.48 -4.58 -5.18
N HIS A 351 7.43 -4.66 -6.12
CA HIS A 351 8.63 -3.83 -6.10
C HIS A 351 8.30 -2.37 -6.35
N ALA A 352 7.39 -2.08 -7.29
CA ALA A 352 6.90 -0.73 -7.55
C ALA A 352 6.20 -0.15 -6.31
N SER A 353 5.34 -0.95 -5.66
CA SER A 353 4.69 -0.59 -4.40
C SER A 353 5.71 -0.38 -3.27
N ALA A 354 6.76 -1.22 -3.18
CA ALA A 354 7.80 -1.08 -2.17
C ALA A 354 8.61 0.22 -2.33
N LEU A 355 8.98 0.57 -3.58
CA LEU A 355 9.63 1.84 -3.87
C LEU A 355 8.76 3.04 -3.51
N TYR A 356 7.47 2.97 -3.87
CA TYR A 356 6.49 3.98 -3.49
C TYR A 356 6.40 4.13 -1.95
N VAL A 357 6.24 3.02 -1.22
CA VAL A 357 6.15 3.02 0.25
C VAL A 357 7.44 3.57 0.87
N THR A 358 8.60 3.20 0.34
CA THR A 358 9.88 3.76 0.82
C THR A 358 9.95 5.28 0.60
N ALA A 359 9.58 5.76 -0.59
CA ALA A 359 9.52 7.21 -0.87
C ALA A 359 8.54 7.93 0.05
N PHE A 360 7.39 7.30 0.34
CA PHE A 360 6.39 7.82 1.26
C PHE A 360 6.94 7.95 2.69
N GLN A 361 7.59 6.91 3.21
CA GLN A 361 8.18 6.91 4.55
C GLN A 361 9.35 7.90 4.68
N VAL A 362 10.18 8.02 3.64
CA VAL A 362 11.23 9.06 3.60
C VAL A 362 10.59 10.45 3.60
N GLY A 363 9.47 10.63 2.90
CA GLY A 363 8.72 11.88 2.91
C GLY A 363 8.17 12.24 4.29
N ILE A 364 7.62 11.26 5.04
CA ILE A 364 7.18 11.46 6.44
C ILE A 364 8.35 11.94 7.31
N LEU A 365 9.46 11.20 7.26
CA LEU A 365 10.64 11.52 8.06
C LEU A 365 11.18 12.91 7.72
N SER A 366 11.40 13.19 6.44
CA SER A 366 11.95 14.47 5.96
C SER A 366 11.00 15.64 6.28
N GLY A 367 9.69 15.44 6.10
CA GLY A 367 8.68 16.46 6.38
C GLY A 367 8.60 16.79 7.86
N SER A 368 8.60 15.79 8.73
CA SER A 368 8.55 15.99 10.18
C SER A 368 9.80 16.70 10.70
N VAL A 369 10.99 16.32 10.22
CA VAL A 369 12.26 16.96 10.61
C VAL A 369 12.31 18.39 10.07
N ALA A 370 12.03 18.61 8.78
CA ALA A 370 12.03 19.94 8.20
C ALA A 370 10.98 20.86 8.85
N GLY A 371 9.78 20.32 9.11
CA GLY A 371 8.71 21.04 9.80
C GLY A 371 9.13 21.46 11.21
N GLY A 372 9.82 20.58 11.97
CA GLY A 372 10.38 20.92 13.28
C GLY A 372 11.35 22.08 13.22
N LEU A 373 12.33 21.97 12.31
CA LEU A 373 13.33 23.03 12.12
C LEU A 373 12.71 24.36 11.72
N VAL A 374 11.75 24.35 10.80
CA VAL A 374 11.04 25.56 10.35
C VAL A 374 10.20 26.15 11.49
N TYR A 375 9.49 25.30 12.22
CA TYR A 375 8.64 25.74 13.33
C TYR A 375 9.45 26.37 14.47
N GLU A 376 10.57 25.73 14.88
CA GLU A 376 11.44 26.25 15.94
C GLU A 376 12.07 27.58 15.61
N ASN A 377 12.45 27.80 14.34
CA ASN A 377 13.15 29.01 13.91
C ASN A 377 12.24 30.14 13.43
N ALA A 378 11.03 29.84 12.91
CA ALA A 378 10.19 30.82 12.22
C ALA A 378 8.67 30.64 12.49
N GLY A 379 8.27 29.71 13.36
CA GLY A 379 6.90 29.53 13.80
C GLY A 379 5.93 28.94 12.78
N ALA A 380 4.64 28.88 13.16
CA ALA A 380 3.58 28.24 12.39
C ALA A 380 3.35 28.88 11.00
N ALA A 381 3.53 30.21 10.89
CA ALA A 381 3.38 30.93 9.61
C ALA A 381 4.37 30.43 8.56
N ALA A 382 5.64 30.25 8.92
CA ALA A 382 6.66 29.74 8.02
C ALA A 382 6.41 28.26 7.64
N VAL A 383 5.86 27.46 8.56
CA VAL A 383 5.49 26.07 8.30
C VAL A 383 4.43 25.97 7.20
N VAL A 384 3.34 26.75 7.28
CA VAL A 384 2.28 26.74 6.25
C VAL A 384 2.78 27.30 4.93
N ALA A 385 3.62 28.34 4.94
CA ALA A 385 4.22 28.91 3.72
C ALA A 385 5.16 27.89 3.03
N THR A 386 6.02 27.22 3.78
CA THR A 386 6.89 26.14 3.27
C THR A 386 6.06 25.02 2.63
N THR A 387 4.98 24.61 3.27
CA THR A 387 4.07 23.58 2.75
C THR A 387 3.39 24.04 1.45
N ALA A 388 2.94 25.31 1.38
CA ALA A 388 2.34 25.86 0.17
C ALA A 388 3.31 25.81 -1.02
N VAL A 389 4.57 26.19 -0.81
CA VAL A 389 5.62 26.13 -1.84
C VAL A 389 5.89 24.68 -2.29
N LEU A 390 6.04 23.74 -1.34
CA LEU A 390 6.31 22.34 -1.67
C LEU A 390 5.14 21.68 -2.41
N PHE A 391 3.88 22.00 -2.07
CA PHE A 391 2.73 21.52 -2.84
C PHE A 391 2.67 22.14 -4.23
N ALA A 392 3.02 23.41 -4.38
CA ALA A 392 3.10 24.07 -5.69
C ALA A 392 4.18 23.39 -6.56
N VAL A 393 5.36 23.10 -6.01
CA VAL A 393 6.42 22.35 -6.70
C VAL A 393 5.93 20.97 -7.12
N THR A 394 5.23 20.25 -6.23
CA THR A 394 4.65 18.94 -6.55
C THR A 394 3.62 19.03 -7.66
N LEU A 395 2.74 20.04 -7.63
CA LEU A 395 1.72 20.28 -8.66
C LEU A 395 2.38 20.56 -10.02
N VAL A 396 3.37 21.46 -10.07
CA VAL A 396 4.13 21.73 -11.29
C VAL A 396 4.78 20.46 -11.82
N GLY A 397 5.36 19.62 -10.94
CA GLY A 397 5.93 18.33 -11.32
C GLY A 397 4.90 17.38 -11.94
N VAL A 398 3.68 17.28 -11.38
CA VAL A 398 2.57 16.46 -11.92
C VAL A 398 2.10 17.00 -13.29
N LEU A 399 2.05 18.31 -13.45
CA LEU A 399 1.63 18.94 -14.71
C LEU A 399 2.71 18.78 -15.80
N ALA A 400 3.99 18.92 -15.44
CA ALA A 400 5.11 18.79 -16.38
C ALA A 400 5.39 17.33 -16.79
N ARG A 401 5.17 16.37 -15.89
CA ARG A 401 5.48 14.94 -16.08
C ARG A 401 4.24 14.08 -16.26
N GLY A 402 3.31 14.52 -17.10
CA GLY A 402 2.07 13.80 -17.38
C GLY A 402 2.25 12.40 -17.96
N ASP A 403 3.40 12.13 -18.58
CA ASP A 403 3.82 10.83 -19.09
C ASP A 403 4.00 9.77 -17.99
N ALA A 404 4.36 10.18 -16.77
CA ALA A 404 4.50 9.28 -15.62
C ALA A 404 3.18 8.60 -15.22
N PHE A 405 2.03 9.19 -15.55
CA PHE A 405 0.70 8.66 -15.23
C PHE A 405 0.09 7.80 -16.36
N ARG A 406 0.79 7.62 -17.48
CA ARG A 406 0.32 6.77 -18.58
C ARG A 406 0.53 5.30 -18.19
N SER A 407 -0.53 4.51 -18.26
CA SER A 407 -0.44 3.05 -18.15
C SER A 407 0.35 2.50 -19.33
N GLU A 408 1.21 1.51 -19.12
CA GLU A 408 1.70 0.73 -20.26
C GLU A 408 0.52 0.03 -20.92
N PRO A 409 0.45 0.00 -22.27
CA PRO A 409 -0.55 -0.81 -22.96
C PRO A 409 -0.34 -2.25 -22.48
N THR A 410 -1.31 -2.80 -21.80
CA THR A 410 -1.34 -4.24 -21.53
C THR A 410 -1.28 -4.91 -22.90
N ALA A 411 -0.25 -5.71 -23.18
CA ALA A 411 -0.18 -6.49 -24.41
C ALA A 411 -1.56 -7.18 -24.58
N PRO A 412 -2.18 -7.12 -25.75
CA PRO A 412 -3.48 -7.75 -25.95
C PRO A 412 -3.33 -9.18 -25.46
N ALA A 413 -4.24 -9.59 -24.58
CA ALA A 413 -4.31 -10.98 -24.14
C ALA A 413 -4.36 -11.79 -25.44
N VAL A 414 -3.25 -12.47 -25.76
CA VAL A 414 -3.24 -13.44 -26.83
C VAL A 414 -4.43 -14.31 -26.51
N LEU A 415 -5.46 -14.24 -27.37
CA LEU A 415 -6.62 -15.09 -27.27
C LEU A 415 -6.08 -16.50 -27.06
N GLN A 416 -6.14 -16.97 -25.82
CA GLN A 416 -5.93 -18.36 -25.52
C GLN A 416 -7.05 -19.04 -26.30
N THR A 417 -6.74 -19.49 -27.49
CA THR A 417 -7.58 -20.43 -28.22
C THR A 417 -7.99 -21.48 -27.18
N PRO A 418 -9.30 -21.71 -27.01
CA PRO A 418 -9.73 -22.75 -26.06
C PRO A 418 -8.99 -24.01 -26.50
N GLN A 419 -8.15 -24.55 -25.62
CA GLN A 419 -7.60 -25.88 -25.85
C GLN A 419 -8.81 -26.80 -26.04
N PRO A 420 -8.88 -27.58 -27.12
CA PRO A 420 -9.94 -28.56 -27.26
C PRO A 420 -9.90 -29.44 -26.02
N VAL A 421 -11.01 -29.45 -25.28
CA VAL A 421 -11.24 -30.37 -24.18
C VAL A 421 -11.12 -31.77 -24.80
N LEU A 422 -9.99 -32.42 -24.58
CA LEU A 422 -9.83 -33.84 -24.82
C LEU A 422 -10.83 -34.53 -23.89
N THR A 423 -12.06 -34.71 -24.40
CA THR A 423 -13.02 -35.65 -23.81
C THR A 423 -12.36 -37.03 -23.88
N SER A 424 -11.82 -37.48 -22.77
CA SER A 424 -11.46 -38.87 -22.60
C SER A 424 -12.74 -39.69 -22.69
N HIS A 425 -13.02 -40.20 -23.91
CA HIS A 425 -13.95 -41.30 -24.09
C HIS A 425 -13.38 -42.48 -23.29
N VAL A 426 -13.98 -42.75 -22.17
CA VAL A 426 -13.91 -44.04 -21.48
C VAL A 426 -14.55 -45.05 -22.46
N MET A 427 -13.72 -45.73 -23.22
CA MET A 427 -14.13 -46.92 -23.94
C MET A 427 -14.44 -48.01 -22.93
N ALA A 428 -15.73 -48.20 -22.74
CA ALA A 428 -16.24 -49.42 -22.13
C ALA A 428 -15.85 -50.63 -22.98
N SER A 429 -15.19 -51.58 -22.34
CA SER A 429 -14.87 -52.90 -22.90
C SER A 429 -16.16 -53.73 -23.11
N PRO A 430 -16.38 -54.32 -24.25
CA PRO A 430 -17.28 -55.46 -24.35
C PRO A 430 -16.50 -56.78 -24.42
N ALA A 431 -17.04 -57.73 -23.69
CA ALA A 431 -16.56 -59.09 -23.46
C ALA A 431 -16.44 -59.95 -24.75
N MET A 432 -15.57 -60.92 -24.61
CA MET A 432 -15.31 -62.11 -25.46
C MET A 432 -16.50 -62.65 -26.25
N THR A 433 -16.21 -62.99 -27.49
CA THR A 433 -16.72 -64.24 -28.06
C THR A 433 -15.70 -64.82 -29.05
N HIS A 434 -15.39 -66.12 -28.87
CA HIS A 434 -14.56 -66.95 -29.74
C HIS A 434 -15.13 -67.06 -31.16
N GLN A 435 -14.24 -67.06 -32.15
CA GLN A 435 -14.31 -68.06 -33.23
C GLN A 435 -12.97 -68.17 -33.99
N VAL A 436 -12.56 -69.42 -34.13
CA VAL A 436 -11.44 -70.00 -34.85
C VAL A 436 -11.75 -70.01 -36.32
N VAL A 437 -10.77 -69.81 -37.22
CA VAL A 437 -10.47 -70.57 -38.47
C VAL A 437 -9.39 -69.83 -39.27
N SER A 438 -8.24 -70.36 -39.30
CA SER A 438 -7.33 -71.03 -40.26
C SER A 438 -6.90 -70.25 -41.52
N ALA A 439 -5.60 -70.35 -41.72
CA ALA A 439 -4.81 -70.57 -42.91
C ALA A 439 -4.42 -69.42 -43.85
N GLY A 440 -3.09 -69.29 -44.06
CA GLY A 440 -2.53 -68.81 -45.29
C GLY A 440 -1.29 -67.94 -45.19
N SER A 441 -0.11 -68.57 -45.08
CA SER A 441 1.19 -68.00 -45.44
C SER A 441 1.31 -68.03 -47.02
N PRO A 442 2.34 -67.51 -47.71
CA PRO A 442 3.65 -67.04 -47.29
C PRO A 442 4.17 -65.83 -48.15
N GLY A 443 5.34 -65.28 -47.77
CA GLY A 443 6.30 -64.83 -48.77
C GLY A 443 7.10 -63.58 -48.50
N VAL A 444 8.32 -63.76 -48.06
CA VAL A 444 9.59 -63.24 -48.63
C VAL A 444 9.89 -61.74 -48.65
N GLY A 445 11.02 -61.42 -48.03
CA GLY A 445 12.00 -60.49 -48.57
C GLY A 445 12.79 -59.68 -47.54
N TYR A 446 13.97 -60.13 -47.24
CA TYR A 446 15.21 -59.48 -46.82
C TYR A 446 15.30 -57.98 -47.12
N GLU A 447 15.93 -57.13 -46.29
CA GLU A 447 17.37 -56.84 -46.33
C GLU A 447 17.84 -55.98 -45.13
N GLU A 448 19.00 -56.28 -44.67
CA GLU A 448 19.82 -55.72 -43.58
C GLU A 448 20.45 -54.38 -43.96
N ALA A 449 21.02 -53.79 -42.94
CA ALA A 449 22.23 -52.96 -42.83
C ALA A 449 21.89 -51.59 -42.27
N GLY A 450 22.51 -51.03 -41.29
CA GLY A 450 23.77 -51.27 -40.63
C GLY A 450 24.02 -50.11 -39.66
N LEU A 451 24.43 -50.46 -38.47
CA LEU A 451 25.07 -49.54 -37.53
C LEU A 451 26.54 -49.23 -37.98
N PRO A 452 27.12 -48.12 -37.58
CA PRO A 452 28.22 -48.31 -36.65
C PRO A 452 28.35 -47.32 -35.49
N ARG A 453 29.05 -47.81 -34.55
CA ARG A 453 29.51 -47.42 -33.25
C ARG A 453 30.47 -46.21 -33.20
N ARG A 454 30.43 -45.54 -32.04
CA ARG A 454 31.54 -45.08 -31.16
C ARG A 454 32.70 -44.24 -31.69
N SER A 455 32.96 -43.14 -30.94
CA SER A 455 34.24 -42.82 -30.27
C SER A 455 34.10 -41.51 -29.52
N SER A 456 34.27 -41.45 -28.22
CA SER A 456 35.48 -41.36 -27.37
C SER A 456 35.84 -39.90 -27.02
N PHE A 457 35.81 -39.66 -25.72
CA PHE A 457 36.37 -38.53 -24.94
C PHE A 457 37.82 -38.19 -25.30
N PRO A 458 38.32 -36.99 -24.91
CA PRO A 458 39.12 -36.96 -23.70
C PRO A 458 38.92 -35.75 -22.73
N ARG A 459 39.29 -36.02 -21.49
CA ARG A 459 39.64 -35.11 -20.40
C ARG A 459 40.96 -34.38 -20.66
N ALA A 460 41.14 -33.19 -20.12
CA ALA A 460 42.33 -32.68 -19.41
C ALA A 460 42.07 -31.25 -18.95
N MET A 461 42.10 -30.98 -17.67
CA MET A 461 43.18 -30.56 -16.74
C MET A 461 43.42 -29.04 -16.76
N ILE A 462 43.08 -28.35 -15.65
CA ILE A 462 43.87 -27.86 -14.49
C ILE A 462 44.59 -26.48 -14.70
N ASN A 463 44.43 -25.64 -13.65
CA ASN A 463 45.21 -24.48 -13.17
C ASN A 463 44.93 -23.12 -13.85
N THR A 464 44.62 -22.12 -13.09
CA THR A 464 45.07 -21.50 -11.83
C THR A 464 43.89 -20.66 -11.22
#